data_09df88ee38d7f62ab5e4314035a9db08
#
_entry.id   09df88ee38d7f62ab5e4314035a9db08
#
_cell.length_a   1.000
_cell.length_b   1.000
_cell.length_c   1.000
_cell.angle_alpha   90.00
_cell.angle_beta   90.00
_cell.angle_gamma   90.00
#
_symmetry.space_group_name_H-M   'P 1'
#
loop_
_entity.id
_entity.type
_entity.pdbx_description
1 polymer ?
#
loop_
_entity_poly.entity_id
_entity_poly.type
_entity_poly.pdbx_seq_one_letter_code
_entity_poly.pdbx_strand_id
1 'polypeptide(L)'
;ASLVGSEMCIRDSDFLSRLIRMLEKQQVDAAMLYTSDHGEDIFDDSRHLFLHASPVPSYYQLHVPFLIWMSDDYRETYPERWNTAIENKDKNVSSSSSFFPTMLSLGGIETPYRDDSQAVTASHYVLKPRVYLNDHNDPRPLDDLGMKKQDFQMLEKRNIKY
;
A
#
# COMPACT_ATOMS: atom_id res chain seq x y z
N ALA A 1 -21.77 11.80 6.75
CA ALA A 1 -20.42 11.29 7.03
C ALA A 1 -19.73 10.76 5.76
N SER A 2 -20.51 10.34 4.79
CA SER A 2 -20.01 9.72 3.56
C SER A 2 -19.39 10.69 2.54
N LEU A 3 -19.69 11.97 2.58
CA LEU A 3 -19.28 12.92 1.54
C LEU A 3 -17.77 13.27 1.58
N VAL A 4 -17.19 13.45 2.74
CA VAL A 4 -15.79 13.86 2.87
C VAL A 4 -14.84 12.75 2.36
N GLY A 5 -15.08 11.51 2.76
CA GLY A 5 -14.28 10.37 2.31
C GLY A 5 -14.41 10.09 0.81
N SER A 6 -15.62 10.22 0.26
CA SER A 6 -15.84 10.03 -1.18
C SER A 6 -15.20 11.15 -2.02
N GLU A 7 -15.21 12.39 -1.55
CA GLU A 7 -14.55 13.51 -2.25
C GLU A 7 -13.03 13.36 -2.24
N MET A 8 -12.40 12.93 -1.15
CA MET A 8 -10.97 12.62 -1.11
C MET A 8 -10.62 11.51 -2.09
N CYS A 9 -11.31 10.38 -2.06
CA CYS A 9 -11.09 9.27 -3.00
C CYS A 9 -11.28 9.69 -4.47
N ILE A 10 -12.25 10.55 -4.78
CA ILE A 10 -12.48 11.06 -6.13
C ILE A 10 -11.32 11.95 -6.57
N ARG A 11 -10.82 12.84 -5.71
CA ARG A 11 -9.69 13.72 -6.02
C ARG A 11 -8.40 12.95 -6.25
N ASP A 12 -8.09 11.97 -5.39
CA ASP A 12 -6.90 11.13 -5.55
C ASP A 12 -6.98 10.30 -6.83
N SER A 13 -8.15 9.71 -7.11
CA SER A 13 -8.37 8.96 -8.33
C SER A 13 -8.26 9.84 -9.59
N ASP A 14 -8.76 11.07 -9.56
CA ASP A 14 -8.63 12.02 -10.68
C ASP A 14 -7.16 12.42 -10.88
N PHE A 15 -6.44 12.73 -9.79
CA PHE A 15 -5.02 13.05 -9.85
C PHE A 15 -4.20 11.90 -10.44
N LEU A 16 -4.35 10.69 -9.92
CA LEU A 16 -3.66 9.49 -10.41
C LEU A 16 -4.01 9.21 -11.89
N SER A 17 -5.28 9.36 -12.26
CA SER A 17 -5.73 9.18 -13.65
C SER A 17 -5.10 10.20 -14.61
N ARG A 18 -4.94 11.46 -14.17
CA ARG A 18 -4.27 12.49 -14.97
C ARG A 18 -2.78 12.18 -15.11
N LEU A 19 -2.14 11.76 -14.04
CA LEU A 19 -0.72 11.37 -14.05
C LEU A 19 -0.49 10.19 -14.99
N ILE A 20 -1.31 9.14 -14.90
CA ILE A 20 -1.24 7.98 -15.80
C ILE A 20 -1.39 8.42 -17.25
N ARG A 21 -2.44 9.19 -17.60
CA ARG A 21 -2.62 9.71 -18.96
C ARG A 21 -1.46 10.59 -19.46
N MET A 22 -0.80 11.28 -18.56
CA MET A 22 0.40 12.06 -18.91
C MET A 22 1.59 11.15 -19.22
N LEU A 23 1.79 10.09 -18.43
CA LEU A 23 2.86 9.11 -18.65
C LEU A 23 2.62 8.30 -19.94
N GLU A 24 1.38 7.87 -20.19
CA GLU A 24 1.02 7.15 -21.44
C GLU A 24 1.36 7.96 -22.71
N LYS A 25 1.16 9.27 -22.69
CA LYS A 25 1.49 10.14 -23.82
C LYS A 25 2.98 10.24 -24.13
N GLN A 26 3.86 9.88 -23.17
CA GLN A 26 5.30 9.93 -23.40
C GLN A 26 5.81 8.76 -24.27
N GLN A 27 5.05 7.67 -24.38
CA GLN A 27 5.44 6.47 -25.16
C GLN A 27 6.84 5.97 -24.77
N VAL A 28 7.04 5.80 -23.47
CA VAL A 28 8.31 5.31 -22.87
C VAL A 28 8.01 4.21 -21.85
N ASP A 29 9.03 3.45 -21.53
CA ASP A 29 9.00 2.49 -20.43
C ASP A 29 8.77 3.24 -19.12
N ALA A 30 7.52 3.27 -18.66
CA ALA A 30 7.13 3.97 -17.45
C ALA A 30 6.44 3.05 -16.45
N ALA A 31 6.79 3.19 -15.19
CA ALA A 31 6.08 2.58 -14.08
C ALA A 31 5.79 3.61 -12.99
N MET A 32 4.68 3.43 -12.29
CA MET A 32 4.28 4.26 -11.15
C MET A 32 3.95 3.37 -9.97
N LEU A 33 4.47 3.73 -8.80
CA LEU A 33 4.14 3.12 -7.53
C LEU A 33 3.53 4.21 -6.63
N TYR A 34 2.33 3.93 -6.11
CA TYR A 34 1.61 4.84 -5.22
C TYR A 34 1.17 4.11 -3.97
N THR A 35 1.34 4.76 -2.83
CA THR A 35 0.76 4.37 -1.55
C THR A 35 0.54 5.63 -0.70
N SER A 36 -0.29 5.53 0.33
CA SER A 36 -0.36 6.54 1.39
C SER A 36 0.57 6.14 2.53
N ASP A 37 1.08 7.10 3.27
CA ASP A 37 1.85 6.91 4.51
C ASP A 37 0.98 6.36 5.64
N HIS A 38 -0.27 6.82 5.73
CA HIS A 38 -1.31 6.32 6.64
C HIS A 38 -2.70 6.55 6.04
N GLY A 39 -3.71 5.96 6.65
CA GLY A 39 -5.11 6.27 6.40
C GLY A 39 -5.65 7.26 7.43
N GLU A 40 -6.93 7.58 7.33
CA GLU A 40 -7.64 8.51 8.20
C GLU A 40 -8.93 7.89 8.72
N ASP A 41 -9.23 8.14 9.98
CA ASP A 41 -10.58 7.95 10.52
C ASP A 41 -11.45 9.14 10.12
N ILE A 42 -12.59 8.89 9.50
CA ILE A 42 -13.55 9.90 9.03
C ILE A 42 -14.97 9.57 9.47
N PHE A 43 -15.13 9.24 10.74
CA PHE A 43 -16.39 8.80 11.33
C PHE A 43 -16.92 7.48 10.74
N ASP A 44 -16.03 6.54 10.41
CA ASP A 44 -16.34 5.30 9.69
C ASP A 44 -17.19 4.33 10.51
N ASP A 45 -17.13 4.41 11.83
CA ASP A 45 -17.86 3.53 12.73
C ASP A 45 -18.41 4.24 13.97
N SER A 46 -19.02 3.47 14.88
CA SER A 46 -19.65 3.99 16.09
C SER A 46 -18.71 4.67 17.10
N ARG A 47 -17.40 4.56 16.91
CA ARG A 47 -16.39 5.26 17.75
C ARG A 47 -16.31 6.75 17.43
N HIS A 48 -16.79 7.16 16.26
CA HIS A 48 -16.71 8.54 15.78
C HIS A 48 -15.28 9.12 15.82
N LEU A 49 -14.28 8.28 15.50
CA LEU A 49 -12.90 8.73 15.42
C LEU A 49 -12.71 9.66 14.22
N PHE A 50 -11.79 10.60 14.34
CA PHE A 50 -11.49 11.58 13.32
C PHE A 50 -9.98 11.83 13.23
N LEU A 51 -9.43 11.82 12.00
CA LEU A 51 -8.01 11.92 11.68
C LEU A 51 -7.18 10.72 12.19
N HIS A 52 -5.86 10.91 12.33
CA HIS A 52 -4.90 9.84 12.68
C HIS A 52 -4.12 10.10 13.98
N ALA A 53 -4.46 11.13 14.74
CA ALA A 53 -3.72 11.56 15.95
C ALA A 53 -4.02 10.71 17.21
N SER A 54 -4.51 9.49 17.05
CA SER A 54 -4.76 8.61 18.20
C SER A 54 -3.50 7.79 18.53
N PRO A 55 -3.14 7.66 19.83
CA PRO A 55 -2.06 6.76 20.23
C PRO A 55 -2.36 5.28 19.98
N VAL A 56 -3.63 4.95 19.76
CA VAL A 56 -4.08 3.60 19.35
C VAL A 56 -4.64 3.69 17.94
N PRO A 57 -3.97 3.11 16.93
CA PRO A 57 -4.45 3.17 15.57
C PRO A 57 -5.74 2.36 15.38
N SER A 58 -6.52 2.74 14.37
CA SER A 58 -7.66 1.98 13.89
C SER A 58 -7.30 1.19 12.65
N TYR A 59 -8.17 0.25 12.25
CA TYR A 59 -8.09 -0.40 10.94
C TYR A 59 -7.99 0.62 9.79
N TYR A 60 -8.77 1.69 9.85
CA TYR A 60 -8.84 2.71 8.79
C TYR A 60 -7.55 3.50 8.62
N GLN A 61 -6.78 3.69 9.70
CA GLN A 61 -5.47 4.33 9.64
C GLN A 61 -4.38 3.42 9.06
N LEU A 62 -4.52 2.10 9.23
CA LEU A 62 -3.51 1.12 8.82
C LEU A 62 -3.75 0.53 7.42
N HIS A 63 -4.98 0.56 6.93
CA HIS A 63 -5.36 0.00 5.64
C HIS A 63 -5.28 1.05 4.53
N VAL A 64 -4.13 1.12 3.89
CA VAL A 64 -3.83 2.08 2.82
C VAL A 64 -3.78 1.41 1.44
N PRO A 65 -4.02 2.16 0.34
CA PRO A 65 -3.84 1.64 -1.00
C PRO A 65 -2.36 1.37 -1.31
N PHE A 66 -2.11 0.32 -2.09
CA PHE A 66 -0.81 0.05 -2.70
C PHE A 66 -1.04 -0.24 -4.18
N LEU A 67 -0.71 0.72 -5.04
CA LEU A 67 -1.01 0.69 -6.45
C LEU A 67 0.26 0.67 -7.29
N ILE A 68 0.35 -0.29 -8.21
CA ILE A 68 1.39 -0.34 -9.24
C ILE A 68 0.70 -0.16 -10.58
N TRP A 69 1.19 0.77 -11.37
CA TRP A 69 0.83 0.94 -12.77
C TRP A 69 2.08 0.84 -13.64
N MET A 70 1.94 0.25 -14.82
CA MET A 70 3.01 0.08 -15.81
C MET A 70 2.45 0.42 -17.20
N SER A 71 3.18 1.21 -17.98
CA SER A 71 2.85 1.47 -19.39
C SER A 71 2.86 0.19 -20.21
N ASP A 72 2.24 0.21 -21.39
CA ASP A 72 2.27 -0.91 -22.33
C ASP A 72 3.71 -1.24 -22.74
N ASP A 73 4.49 -0.22 -23.08
CA ASP A 73 5.91 -0.37 -23.42
C ASP A 73 6.71 -1.02 -22.27
N TYR A 74 6.47 -0.59 -21.04
CA TYR A 74 7.13 -1.18 -19.86
C TYR A 74 6.76 -2.66 -19.68
N ARG A 75 5.49 -3.03 -19.91
CA ARG A 75 5.02 -4.42 -19.78
C ARG A 75 5.58 -5.32 -20.90
N GLU A 76 5.79 -4.77 -22.09
CA GLU A 76 6.44 -5.47 -23.20
C GLU A 76 7.94 -5.67 -22.93
N THR A 77 8.60 -4.66 -22.39
CA THR A 77 10.04 -4.71 -22.06
C THR A 77 10.34 -5.60 -20.86
N TYR A 78 9.45 -5.56 -19.82
CA TYR A 78 9.64 -6.28 -18.55
C TYR A 78 8.42 -7.15 -18.18
N PRO A 79 8.04 -8.12 -19.03
CA PRO A 79 6.82 -8.92 -18.81
C PRO A 79 6.83 -9.71 -17.51
N GLU A 80 8.01 -10.14 -17.04
CA GLU A 80 8.15 -10.88 -15.80
C GLU A 80 7.70 -10.06 -14.58
N ARG A 81 8.08 -8.77 -14.53
CA ARG A 81 7.70 -7.87 -13.43
C ARG A 81 6.18 -7.65 -13.39
N TRP A 82 5.57 -7.50 -14.56
CA TRP A 82 4.12 -7.39 -14.68
C TRP A 82 3.41 -8.65 -14.21
N ASN A 83 3.78 -9.80 -14.75
CA ASN A 83 3.15 -11.09 -14.44
C ASN A 83 3.28 -11.39 -12.94
N THR A 84 4.45 -11.19 -12.37
CA THR A 84 4.69 -11.39 -10.94
C THR A 84 3.90 -10.41 -10.06
N ALA A 85 3.78 -9.15 -10.45
CA ALA A 85 2.93 -8.20 -9.74
C ALA A 85 1.46 -8.64 -9.74
N ILE A 86 0.96 -9.15 -10.86
CA ILE A 86 -0.40 -9.72 -10.95
C ILE A 86 -0.57 -10.95 -10.06
N GLU A 87 0.40 -11.86 -10.02
CA GLU A 87 0.38 -13.03 -9.13
C GLU A 87 0.38 -12.64 -7.64
N ASN A 88 1.08 -11.56 -7.31
CA ASN A 88 1.22 -11.09 -5.94
C ASN A 88 0.12 -10.11 -5.48
N LYS A 89 -0.74 -9.60 -6.38
CA LYS A 89 -1.74 -8.55 -6.09
C LYS A 89 -2.70 -8.90 -4.95
N ASP A 90 -3.03 -10.19 -4.81
CA ASP A 90 -3.98 -10.68 -3.80
C ASP A 90 -3.28 -11.08 -2.48
N LYS A 91 -1.95 -10.97 -2.42
CA LYS A 91 -1.21 -11.12 -1.18
C LYS A 91 -1.36 -9.84 -0.35
N ASN A 92 -1.46 -10.00 0.95
CA ASN A 92 -1.60 -8.87 1.87
C ASN A 92 -0.29 -8.08 2.00
N VAL A 93 -0.02 -7.23 1.04
CA VAL A 93 1.21 -6.43 0.97
C VAL A 93 1.30 -5.49 2.16
N SER A 94 2.48 -5.38 2.76
CA SER A 94 2.80 -4.34 3.74
C SER A 94 3.54 -3.21 3.03
N SER A 95 2.95 -2.03 2.96
CA SER A 95 3.55 -0.88 2.27
C SER A 95 4.91 -0.50 2.84
N SER A 96 5.07 -0.54 4.16
CA SER A 96 6.32 -0.19 4.84
C SER A 96 7.51 -1.09 4.46
N SER A 97 7.28 -2.39 4.25
CA SER A 97 8.35 -3.32 3.85
C SER A 97 8.50 -3.46 2.35
N SER A 98 7.44 -3.25 1.57
CA SER A 98 7.42 -3.55 0.14
C SER A 98 7.61 -2.34 -0.76
N PHE A 99 7.37 -1.11 -0.28
CA PHE A 99 7.48 0.08 -1.12
C PHE A 99 8.88 0.26 -1.71
N PHE A 100 9.88 0.34 -0.88
CA PHE A 100 11.26 0.60 -1.33
C PHE A 100 11.82 -0.53 -2.21
N PRO A 101 11.74 -1.81 -1.84
CA PRO A 101 12.20 -2.90 -2.71
C PRO A 101 11.47 -2.95 -4.05
N THR A 102 10.14 -2.71 -4.06
CA THR A 102 9.36 -2.69 -5.29
C THR A 102 9.76 -1.51 -6.18
N MET A 103 9.99 -0.33 -5.62
CA MET A 103 10.46 0.84 -6.36
C MET A 103 11.82 0.57 -7.02
N LEU A 104 12.78 -0.01 -6.29
CA LEU A 104 14.07 -0.39 -6.85
C LEU A 104 13.94 -1.43 -7.96
N SER A 105 13.08 -2.43 -7.75
CA SER A 105 12.81 -3.46 -8.76
C SER A 105 12.20 -2.86 -10.02
N LEU A 106 11.21 -1.99 -9.90
CA LEU A 106 10.60 -1.28 -11.05
C LEU A 106 11.63 -0.43 -11.80
N GLY A 107 12.54 0.23 -11.09
CA GLY A 107 13.62 1.02 -11.69
C GLY A 107 14.80 0.21 -12.22
N GLY A 108 14.81 -1.11 -12.04
CA GLY A 108 15.95 -1.97 -12.42
C GLY A 108 17.23 -1.66 -11.63
N ILE A 109 17.09 -1.11 -10.42
CA ILE A 109 18.23 -0.69 -9.59
C ILE A 109 18.72 -1.87 -8.75
N GLU A 110 19.95 -2.26 -8.98
CA GLU A 110 20.66 -3.27 -8.19
C GLU A 110 21.45 -2.61 -7.05
N THR A 111 21.19 -3.04 -5.82
CA THR A 111 21.88 -2.51 -4.62
C THR A 111 21.85 -3.55 -3.51
N PRO A 112 22.86 -3.60 -2.62
CA PRO A 112 22.86 -4.47 -1.44
C PRO A 112 21.69 -4.24 -0.48
N TYR A 113 21.00 -3.13 -0.60
CA TYR A 113 19.84 -2.76 0.23
C TYR A 113 18.51 -3.22 -0.35
N ARG A 114 18.48 -3.77 -1.57
CA ARG A 114 17.28 -4.30 -2.18
C ARG A 114 16.98 -5.71 -1.66
N ASP A 115 15.88 -5.86 -0.96
CA ASP A 115 15.37 -7.16 -0.52
C ASP A 115 14.28 -7.64 -1.51
N ASP A 116 14.68 -8.45 -2.49
CA ASP A 116 13.76 -8.96 -3.51
C ASP A 116 12.62 -9.82 -2.91
N SER A 117 12.82 -10.40 -1.73
CA SER A 117 11.74 -11.12 -1.04
C SER A 117 10.60 -10.20 -0.58
N GLN A 118 10.81 -8.89 -0.59
CA GLN A 118 9.79 -7.88 -0.27
C GLN A 118 9.34 -7.05 -1.48
N ALA A 119 9.92 -7.26 -2.66
CA ALA A 119 9.48 -6.61 -3.88
C ALA A 119 8.24 -7.33 -4.44
N VAL A 120 7.12 -6.62 -4.60
CA VAL A 120 5.86 -7.20 -5.13
C VAL A 120 6.02 -7.68 -6.59
N THR A 121 7.02 -7.17 -7.28
CA THR A 121 7.41 -7.55 -8.65
C THR A 121 8.39 -8.73 -8.71
N ALA A 122 8.73 -9.35 -7.57
CA ALA A 122 9.63 -10.50 -7.51
C ALA A 122 8.88 -11.82 -7.30
N SER A 123 9.30 -12.88 -8.00
CA SER A 123 8.66 -14.20 -7.99
C SER A 123 8.66 -14.89 -6.62
N HIS A 124 9.62 -14.53 -5.77
CA HIS A 124 9.76 -15.09 -4.42
C HIS A 124 9.32 -14.14 -3.31
N TYR A 125 8.33 -13.28 -3.61
CA TYR A 125 7.73 -12.38 -2.61
C TYR A 125 7.18 -13.14 -1.41
N VAL A 126 7.62 -12.78 -0.20
CA VAL A 126 7.27 -13.44 1.07
C VAL A 126 6.61 -12.43 2.00
N LEU A 127 5.48 -12.81 2.57
CA LEU A 127 4.84 -12.03 3.64
C LEU A 127 5.66 -12.16 4.91
N LYS A 128 6.14 -11.03 5.43
CA LYS A 128 6.77 -10.94 6.75
C LYS A 128 5.72 -10.59 7.82
N PRO A 129 5.95 -10.93 9.10
CA PRO A 129 5.13 -10.42 10.19
C PRO A 129 5.05 -8.89 10.16
N ARG A 130 3.84 -8.36 10.41
CA ARG A 130 3.62 -6.92 10.36
C ARG A 130 4.14 -6.25 11.61
N VAL A 131 4.86 -5.17 11.41
CA VAL A 131 5.38 -4.33 12.49
C VAL A 131 4.98 -2.89 12.19
N TYR A 132 4.50 -2.19 13.19
CA TYR A 132 4.01 -0.82 13.11
C TYR A 132 4.73 0.05 14.11
N LEU A 133 4.87 1.32 13.82
CA LEU A 133 5.38 2.29 14.78
C LEU A 133 4.25 2.73 15.71
N ASN A 134 4.51 2.69 17.02
CA ASN A 134 3.63 3.30 17.99
C ASN A 134 3.85 4.83 18.03
N ASP A 135 3.15 5.55 18.91
CA ASP A 135 3.25 7.00 19.12
C ASP A 135 4.63 7.48 19.65
N HIS A 136 5.47 6.54 20.09
CA HIS A 136 6.86 6.78 20.48
C HIS A 136 7.88 6.38 19.41
N ASN A 137 7.42 6.02 18.20
CA ASN A 137 8.23 5.47 17.10
C ASN A 137 8.92 4.14 17.43
N ASP A 138 8.41 3.38 18.40
CA ASP A 138 8.88 2.02 18.66
C ASP A 138 8.18 1.03 17.74
N PRO A 139 8.91 0.11 17.09
CA PRO A 139 8.31 -0.94 16.29
C PRO A 139 7.59 -1.97 17.20
N ARG A 140 6.32 -2.22 16.92
CA ARG A 140 5.46 -3.15 17.66
C ARG A 140 4.70 -4.07 16.70
N PRO A 141 4.46 -5.33 17.08
CA PRO A 141 3.50 -6.17 16.38
C PRO A 141 2.09 -5.59 16.53
N LEU A 142 1.20 -5.96 15.61
CA LEU A 142 -0.14 -5.36 15.52
C LEU A 142 -0.98 -5.58 16.79
N ASP A 143 -0.86 -6.72 17.44
CA ASP A 143 -1.57 -7.08 18.65
C ASP A 143 -1.11 -6.27 19.89
N ASP A 144 0.08 -5.70 19.85
CA ASP A 144 0.63 -4.84 20.93
C ASP A 144 0.23 -3.36 20.79
N LEU A 145 -0.45 -2.97 19.72
CA LEU A 145 -0.85 -1.58 19.49
C LEU A 145 -2.11 -1.16 20.27
N GLY A 146 -2.75 -2.07 20.99
CA GLY A 146 -3.97 -1.79 21.75
C GLY A 146 -5.23 -1.58 20.91
N MET A 147 -5.20 -1.97 19.65
CA MET A 147 -6.33 -1.91 18.73
C MET A 147 -7.58 -2.59 19.30
N LYS A 148 -8.75 -2.16 18.87
CA LYS A 148 -10.01 -2.67 19.40
C LYS A 148 -10.47 -3.90 18.61
N LYS A 149 -11.29 -4.74 19.26
CA LYS A 149 -11.82 -5.97 18.66
C LYS A 149 -12.44 -5.75 17.28
N GLN A 150 -13.11 -4.64 17.05
CA GLN A 150 -13.74 -4.32 15.77
C GLN A 150 -12.69 -4.07 14.65
N ASP A 151 -11.52 -3.58 14.97
CA ASP A 151 -10.43 -3.40 14.00
C ASP A 151 -9.91 -4.76 13.52
N PHE A 152 -9.72 -5.71 14.45
CA PHE A 152 -9.35 -7.10 14.12
C PHE A 152 -10.43 -7.78 13.29
N GLN A 153 -11.71 -7.58 13.61
CA GLN A 153 -12.83 -8.09 12.80
C GLN A 153 -12.81 -7.55 11.36
N MET A 154 -12.40 -6.29 11.17
CA MET A 154 -12.24 -5.72 9.82
C MET A 154 -11.06 -6.35 9.07
N LEU A 155 -9.93 -6.62 9.75
CA LEU A 155 -8.79 -7.32 9.17
C LEU A 155 -9.19 -8.74 8.73
N GLU A 156 -9.85 -9.49 9.61
CA GLU A 156 -10.35 -10.84 9.32
C GLU A 156 -11.32 -10.86 8.13
N LYS A 157 -12.29 -9.93 8.11
CA LYS A 157 -13.26 -9.79 7.00
C LYS A 157 -12.58 -9.54 5.65
N ARG A 158 -11.40 -8.95 5.65
CA ARG A 158 -10.58 -8.67 4.46
C ARG A 158 -9.52 -9.74 4.21
N ASN A 159 -9.49 -10.83 4.99
CA ASN A 159 -8.47 -11.86 4.96
C ASN A 159 -7.04 -11.31 5.13
N ILE A 160 -6.90 -10.22 5.88
CA ILE A 160 -5.60 -9.63 6.19
C ILE A 160 -4.99 -10.39 7.37
N LYS A 161 -3.86 -11.05 7.12
CA LYS A 161 -3.07 -11.71 8.16
C LYS A 161 -2.19 -10.67 8.87
N TYR A 162 -2.08 -10.77 10.17
CA TYR A 162 -1.31 -9.89 11.04
C TYR A 162 -0.45 -10.67 12.03
#